data_7b2991d41ba90fa78ee544bfe23bd65d
#
_entry.id   7b2991d41ba90fa78ee544bfe23bd65d
#
_cell.length_a   1.000
_cell.length_b   1.000
_cell.length_c   1.000
_cell.angle_alpha   90.00
_cell.angle_beta   90.00
_cell.angle_gamma   90.00
#
_symmetry.space_group_name_H-M   'P 1'
#
loop_
_entity.id
_entity.type
_entity.pdbx_description
1 polymer ?
#
loop_
_entity_poly.entity_id
_entity_poly.type
_entity_poly.pdbx_seq_one_letter_code
_entity_poly.pdbx_strand_id
1 'polypeptide(L)'
;MHLFESAIDLLSYATLQKLDGKEWRREHLLSLAGVYQPAKEIEKSKVPAALARTLKMHPEVKTIVLHLDNDRIGRLATKAISTVLSKQYQVKDVQPKQGKDYNDQLCIKLNLAITKREKNTKKSMSGHEKYER
;
A
#
# COMPACT_ATOMS: atom_id res chain seq x y z
N MET A 1 -6.41 1.38 -11.67
CA MET A 1 -5.11 1.88 -11.15
C MET A 1 -4.90 1.36 -9.74
N HIS A 2 -3.72 0.86 -9.49
CA HIS A 2 -3.35 0.30 -8.19
C HIS A 2 -2.34 1.22 -7.51
N LEU A 3 -2.58 1.53 -6.25
CA LEU A 3 -1.81 2.49 -5.49
C LEU A 3 -1.09 1.83 -4.32
N PHE A 4 0.20 2.12 -4.20
CA PHE A 4 1.09 1.56 -3.16
C PHE A 4 1.78 2.68 -2.39
N GLU A 5 2.11 2.41 -1.15
CA GLU A 5 2.82 3.38 -0.32
C GLU A 5 4.26 3.57 -0.78
N SER A 6 4.93 2.50 -1.20
CA SER A 6 6.34 2.52 -1.62
C SER A 6 6.57 1.75 -2.91
N ALA A 7 7.71 2.04 -3.55
CA ALA A 7 8.13 1.33 -4.75
C ALA A 7 8.37 -0.16 -4.49
N ILE A 8 8.91 -0.51 -3.32
CA ILE A 8 9.19 -1.91 -3.02
C ILE A 8 7.89 -2.72 -2.89
N ASP A 9 6.83 -2.13 -2.36
CA ASP A 9 5.54 -2.80 -2.27
C ASP A 9 4.91 -2.97 -3.65
N LEU A 10 5.03 -1.97 -4.51
CA LEU A 10 4.59 -2.06 -5.90
C LEU A 10 5.29 -3.21 -6.63
N LEU A 11 6.60 -3.28 -6.52
CA LEU A 11 7.38 -4.34 -7.15
C LEU A 11 7.06 -5.72 -6.56
N SER A 12 6.83 -5.79 -5.26
CA SER A 12 6.45 -7.03 -4.59
C SER A 12 5.08 -7.51 -5.07
N TYR A 13 4.12 -6.61 -5.21
CA TYR A 13 2.80 -6.92 -5.76
C TYR A 13 2.92 -7.45 -7.20
N ALA A 14 3.69 -6.76 -8.04
CA ALA A 14 3.89 -7.19 -9.43
C ALA A 14 4.52 -8.59 -9.48
N THR A 15 5.47 -8.86 -8.60
CA THR A 15 6.11 -10.17 -8.50
C THR A 15 5.10 -11.25 -8.09
N LEU A 16 4.27 -10.96 -7.07
CA LEU A 16 3.22 -11.88 -6.63
C LEU A 16 2.23 -12.19 -7.76
N GLN A 17 1.83 -11.17 -8.51
CA GLN A 17 0.94 -11.35 -9.66
C GLN A 17 1.59 -12.25 -10.71
N LYS A 18 2.86 -12.03 -11.01
CA LYS A 18 3.61 -12.85 -11.96
C LYS A 18 3.72 -14.30 -11.49
N LEU A 19 4.01 -14.52 -10.22
CA LEU A 19 4.08 -15.87 -9.63
C LEU A 19 2.74 -16.60 -9.70
N ASP A 20 1.64 -15.87 -9.62
CA ASP A 20 0.30 -16.42 -9.76
C ASP A 20 -0.16 -16.56 -11.22
N GLY A 21 0.72 -16.30 -12.17
CA GLY A 21 0.40 -16.41 -13.59
C GLY A 21 -0.47 -15.28 -14.13
N LYS A 22 -0.58 -14.18 -13.40
CA LYS A 22 -1.39 -13.03 -13.79
C LYS A 22 -0.58 -12.00 -14.53
N GLU A 23 -1.24 -11.25 -15.44
CA GLU A 23 -0.61 -10.19 -16.22
C GLU A 23 -0.69 -8.87 -15.47
N TRP A 24 0.42 -8.49 -14.84
CA TRP A 24 0.50 -7.26 -14.05
C TRP A 24 0.75 -6.01 -14.91
N ARG A 25 1.28 -6.18 -16.11
CA ARG A 25 1.68 -5.06 -16.99
C ARG A 25 0.51 -4.32 -17.62
N ARG A 26 -0.68 -4.88 -17.57
CA ARG A 26 -1.90 -4.23 -18.06
C ARG A 26 -2.46 -3.22 -17.07
N GLU A 27 -1.97 -3.23 -15.86
CA GLU A 27 -2.47 -2.37 -14.79
C GLU A 27 -1.60 -1.12 -14.67
N HIS A 28 -2.23 -0.01 -14.32
CA HIS A 28 -1.47 1.15 -13.87
C HIS A 28 -1.08 0.91 -12.42
N LEU A 29 0.21 0.85 -12.15
CA LEU A 29 0.75 0.68 -10.80
C LEU A 29 1.47 1.97 -10.42
N LEU A 30 1.09 2.55 -9.30
CA LEU A 30 1.64 3.83 -8.85
C LEU A 30 2.12 3.72 -7.40
N SER A 31 3.36 4.17 -7.17
CA SER A 31 3.90 4.34 -5.83
C SER A 31 3.71 5.78 -5.38
N LEU A 32 3.26 5.97 -4.15
CA LEU A 32 3.19 7.31 -3.54
C LEU A 32 4.58 7.83 -3.15
N ALA A 33 5.60 6.97 -3.18
CA ALA A 33 6.99 7.32 -2.89
C ALA A 33 7.16 7.94 -1.50
N GLY A 34 6.43 7.45 -0.51
CA GLY A 34 6.60 7.89 0.86
C GLY A 34 5.31 8.00 1.63
N VAL A 35 5.42 8.65 2.78
CA VAL A 35 4.30 8.76 3.71
C VAL A 35 3.33 9.82 3.23
N TYR A 36 2.06 9.45 3.10
CA TYR A 36 0.98 10.38 2.88
C TYR A 36 0.45 10.87 4.23
N GLN A 37 0.35 12.19 4.37
CA GLN A 37 -0.14 12.80 5.61
C GLN A 37 -1.59 13.26 5.42
N PRO A 38 -2.56 12.55 6.01
CA PRO A 38 -3.95 12.99 5.98
C PRO A 38 -4.15 14.31 6.74
N ALA A 39 -5.18 15.06 6.36
CA ALA A 39 -5.60 16.23 7.12
C ALA A 39 -6.23 15.80 8.45
N LYS A 40 -6.24 16.71 9.42
CA LYS A 40 -6.87 16.50 10.72
C LYS A 40 -8.35 16.13 10.57
N GLU A 41 -9.05 16.86 9.70
CA GLU A 41 -10.38 16.47 9.24
C GLU A 41 -10.22 15.69 7.95
N ILE A 42 -10.57 14.42 7.97
CA ILE A 42 -10.29 13.48 6.88
C ILE A 42 -10.88 13.96 5.55
N GLU A 43 -12.07 14.50 5.56
CA GLU A 43 -12.74 14.98 4.36
C GLU A 43 -12.06 16.20 3.71
N LYS A 44 -11.15 16.84 4.43
CA LYS A 44 -10.33 17.94 3.92
C LYS A 44 -8.94 17.47 3.47
N SER A 45 -8.69 16.18 3.50
CA SER A 45 -7.42 15.63 3.04
C SER A 45 -7.22 15.92 1.55
N LYS A 46 -5.97 16.15 1.17
CA LYS A 46 -5.62 16.38 -0.23
C LYS A 46 -5.35 15.06 -0.91
N VAL A 47 -5.59 15.00 -2.20
CA VAL A 47 -5.14 13.87 -3.01
C VAL A 47 -3.61 13.95 -3.12
N PRO A 48 -2.88 12.83 -2.90
CA PRO A 48 -1.43 12.85 -3.08
C PRO A 48 -1.05 13.39 -4.46
N ALA A 49 -0.02 14.24 -4.50
CA ALA A 49 0.35 14.95 -5.74
C ALA A 49 0.65 14.01 -6.91
N ALA A 50 1.37 12.92 -6.63
CA ALA A 50 1.69 11.92 -7.66
C ALA A 50 0.42 11.29 -8.23
N LEU A 51 -0.54 10.99 -7.37
CA LEU A 51 -1.82 10.40 -7.78
C LEU A 51 -2.64 11.40 -8.60
N ALA A 52 -2.74 12.64 -8.15
CA ALA A 52 -3.49 13.68 -8.86
C ALA A 52 -2.92 13.89 -10.27
N ARG A 53 -1.61 13.96 -10.40
CA ARG A 53 -0.94 14.09 -11.70
C ARG A 53 -1.23 12.91 -12.61
N THR A 54 -1.11 11.71 -12.08
CA THR A 54 -1.31 10.48 -12.86
C THR A 54 -2.77 10.36 -13.31
N LEU A 55 -3.72 10.68 -12.46
CA LEU A 55 -5.14 10.66 -12.83
C LEU A 55 -5.46 11.68 -13.91
N LYS A 56 -4.81 12.84 -13.88
CA LYS A 56 -4.98 13.86 -14.92
C LYS A 56 -4.45 13.34 -16.26
N MET A 57 -3.37 12.58 -16.27
CA MET A 57 -2.79 12.00 -17.48
C MET A 57 -3.57 10.80 -18.00
N HIS A 58 -4.38 10.17 -17.17
CA HIS A 58 -5.12 8.95 -17.51
C HIS A 58 -6.62 9.11 -17.21
N PRO A 59 -7.32 9.94 -18.00
CA PRO A 59 -8.75 10.20 -17.76
C PRO A 59 -9.63 8.95 -17.95
N GLU A 60 -9.13 7.90 -18.56
CA GLU A 60 -9.85 6.64 -18.72
C GLU A 60 -9.98 5.85 -17.41
N VAL A 61 -9.17 6.17 -16.39
CA VAL A 61 -9.22 5.49 -15.10
C VAL A 61 -10.53 5.79 -14.38
N LYS A 62 -11.25 4.75 -13.98
CA LYS A 62 -12.51 4.83 -13.23
C LYS A 62 -12.42 4.21 -11.85
N THR A 63 -11.54 3.25 -11.67
CA THR A 63 -11.37 2.49 -10.43
C THR A 63 -9.98 2.66 -9.88
N ILE A 64 -9.89 2.92 -8.58
CA ILE A 64 -8.63 3.03 -7.85
C ILE A 64 -8.63 1.95 -6.78
N VAL A 65 -7.59 1.12 -6.79
CA VAL A 65 -7.41 0.05 -5.83
C VAL A 65 -6.28 0.45 -4.89
N LEU A 66 -6.58 0.56 -3.61
CA LEU A 66 -5.61 0.95 -2.60
C LEU A 66 -4.99 -0.28 -1.98
N HIS A 67 -3.67 -0.39 -2.10
CA HIS A 67 -2.86 -1.48 -1.54
C HIS A 67 -1.91 -0.94 -0.48
N LEU A 68 -2.42 -0.10 0.41
CA LEU A 68 -1.57 0.53 1.41
C LEU A 68 -1.28 -0.42 2.57
N ASP A 69 -0.29 -0.08 3.37
CA ASP A 69 0.17 -0.92 4.45
C ASP A 69 -0.94 -1.26 5.46
N ASN A 70 -0.87 -2.47 5.98
CA ASN A 70 -1.82 -2.93 7.00
C ASN A 70 -1.29 -2.56 8.40
N ASP A 71 -1.12 -1.28 8.62
CA ASP A 71 -0.79 -0.70 9.91
C ASP A 71 -1.65 0.53 10.14
N ARG A 72 -1.50 1.17 11.29
CA ARG A 72 -2.30 2.33 11.67
C ARG A 72 -2.19 3.46 10.65
N ILE A 73 -0.98 3.77 10.21
CA ILE A 73 -0.74 4.86 9.26
C ILE A 73 -1.33 4.53 7.89
N GLY A 74 -1.11 3.30 7.41
CA GLY A 74 -1.67 2.86 6.13
C GLY A 74 -3.19 2.81 6.15
N ARG A 75 -3.79 2.38 7.24
CA ARG A 75 -5.26 2.37 7.37
C ARG A 75 -5.84 3.77 7.42
N LEU A 76 -5.18 4.70 8.09
CA LEU A 76 -5.61 6.09 8.14
C LEU A 76 -5.48 6.75 6.75
N ALA A 77 -4.38 6.52 6.05
CA ALA A 77 -4.18 7.00 4.68
C ALA A 77 -5.25 6.44 3.73
N THR A 78 -5.54 5.15 3.83
CA THR A 78 -6.58 4.51 3.04
C THR A 78 -7.93 5.18 3.25
N LYS A 79 -8.30 5.43 4.50
CA LYS A 79 -9.56 6.09 4.83
C LYS A 79 -9.62 7.50 4.24
N ALA A 80 -8.55 8.26 4.38
CA ALA A 80 -8.51 9.64 3.88
C ALA A 80 -8.61 9.70 2.34
N ILE A 81 -7.82 8.89 1.66
CA ILE A 81 -7.82 8.85 0.20
C ILE A 81 -9.17 8.36 -0.34
N SER A 82 -9.72 7.31 0.28
CA SER A 82 -11.04 6.79 -0.10
C SER A 82 -12.13 7.85 0.04
N THR A 83 -12.12 8.59 1.15
CA THR A 83 -13.12 9.63 1.42
C THR A 83 -13.08 10.71 0.36
N VAL A 84 -11.88 11.15 -0.01
CA VAL A 84 -11.74 12.24 -1.00
C VAL A 84 -12.04 11.77 -2.42
N LEU A 85 -11.61 10.57 -2.80
CA LEU A 85 -11.71 10.09 -4.17
C LEU A 85 -13.04 9.43 -4.51
N SER A 86 -13.77 8.91 -3.54
CA SER A 86 -15.02 8.17 -3.80
C SER A 86 -16.14 9.02 -4.41
N LYS A 87 -15.98 10.34 -4.43
CA LYS A 87 -16.90 11.24 -5.11
C LYS A 87 -16.80 11.14 -6.64
N GLN A 88 -15.65 10.74 -7.16
CA GLN A 88 -15.38 10.73 -8.61
C GLN A 88 -14.94 9.35 -9.11
N TYR A 89 -14.48 8.48 -8.24
CA TYR A 89 -13.90 7.18 -8.60
C TYR A 89 -14.53 6.08 -7.77
N GLN A 90 -14.53 4.87 -8.33
CA GLN A 90 -14.76 3.68 -7.54
C GLN A 90 -13.47 3.37 -6.80
N VAL A 91 -13.52 3.32 -5.48
CA VAL A 91 -12.34 3.07 -4.65
C VAL A 91 -12.49 1.73 -3.95
N LYS A 92 -11.48 0.87 -4.08
CA LYS A 92 -11.43 -0.43 -3.43
C LYS A 92 -10.24 -0.44 -2.47
N ASP A 93 -10.45 -0.96 -1.28
CA ASP A 93 -9.39 -1.18 -0.30
C ASP A 93 -9.00 -2.65 -0.33
N VAL A 94 -7.81 -2.93 -0.85
CA VAL A 94 -7.28 -4.28 -0.95
C VAL A 94 -5.93 -4.30 -0.25
N GLN A 95 -5.97 -4.44 1.07
CA GLN A 95 -4.77 -4.51 1.87
C GLN A 95 -4.05 -5.85 1.68
N PRO A 96 -2.75 -5.94 2.04
CA PRO A 96 -2.03 -7.21 1.97
C PRO A 96 -2.75 -8.29 2.77
N LYS A 97 -2.78 -9.49 2.23
CA LYS A 97 -3.43 -10.64 2.88
C LYS A 97 -2.60 -11.18 4.04
N GLN A 98 -1.31 -11.01 3.99
CA GLN A 98 -0.36 -11.50 4.99
C GLN A 98 0.69 -10.43 5.25
N GLY A 99 1.07 -10.27 6.52
CA GLY A 99 2.06 -9.29 6.90
C GLY A 99 1.54 -7.86 6.88
N LYS A 100 2.44 -6.93 7.03
CA LYS A 100 2.15 -5.51 7.08
C LYS A 100 1.97 -4.90 5.69
N ASP A 101 2.76 -5.37 4.74
CA ASP A 101 2.83 -4.84 3.38
C ASP A 101 3.03 -5.96 2.36
N TYR A 102 3.02 -5.61 1.09
CA TYR A 102 3.20 -6.60 0.02
C TYR A 102 4.60 -7.19 -0.01
N ASN A 103 5.60 -6.46 0.47
CA ASN A 103 6.93 -7.01 0.61
C ASN A 103 6.95 -8.15 1.63
N ASP A 104 6.29 -7.97 2.77
CA ASP A 104 6.13 -9.06 3.75
C ASP A 104 5.40 -10.25 3.14
N GLN A 105 4.32 -10.00 2.42
CA GLN A 105 3.53 -11.07 1.78
C GLN A 105 4.38 -11.87 0.79
N LEU A 106 5.19 -11.20 -0.02
CA LEU A 106 6.10 -11.87 -0.95
C LEU A 106 7.15 -12.69 -0.20
N CYS A 107 7.75 -12.14 0.83
CA CYS A 107 8.74 -12.85 1.64
C CYS A 107 8.14 -14.11 2.30
N ILE A 108 6.93 -14.01 2.81
CA ILE A 108 6.22 -15.15 3.39
C ILE A 108 6.00 -16.22 2.32
N LYS A 109 5.53 -15.85 1.14
CA LYS A 109 5.30 -16.77 0.03
C LYS A 109 6.57 -17.50 -0.38
N LEU A 110 7.70 -16.82 -0.38
CA LEU A 110 8.99 -17.36 -0.78
C LEU A 110 9.81 -17.94 0.39
N ASN A 111 9.25 -18.00 1.59
CA ASN A 111 9.94 -18.43 2.81
C ASN A 111 11.25 -17.69 3.04
N LEU A 112 11.25 -16.39 2.75
CA LEU A 112 12.42 -15.54 2.90
C LEU A 112 12.46 -14.87 4.27
N ALA A 113 13.30 -13.86 4.38
CA ALA A 113 13.81 -13.29 5.63
C ALA A 113 12.80 -12.60 6.56
N ILE A 114 11.50 -12.66 6.30
CA ILE A 114 10.49 -12.12 7.23
C ILE A 114 10.66 -12.75 8.63
N THR A 115 11.08 -14.00 8.69
CA THR A 115 11.32 -14.67 9.94
C THR A 115 12.39 -14.00 10.80
N LYS A 116 13.36 -13.32 10.19
CA LYS A 116 14.35 -12.53 10.93
C LYS A 116 13.70 -11.33 11.61
N ARG A 117 12.77 -10.70 10.93
CA ARG A 117 12.03 -9.54 11.48
C ARG A 117 11.18 -10.00 12.66
N GLU A 118 10.50 -11.10 12.53
CA GLU A 118 9.71 -11.66 13.62
C GLU A 118 10.56 -11.98 14.85
N LYS A 119 11.74 -12.57 14.63
CA LYS A 119 12.67 -12.84 15.73
C LYS A 119 13.12 -11.56 16.42
N ASN A 120 13.44 -10.54 15.62
CA ASN A 120 13.84 -9.24 16.15
C ASN A 120 12.69 -8.57 16.89
N THR A 121 11.48 -8.66 16.37
CA THR A 121 10.30 -8.13 17.03
C THR A 121 10.08 -8.77 18.40
N LYS A 122 10.15 -10.08 18.47
CA LYS A 122 10.03 -10.82 19.73
C LYS A 122 11.10 -10.39 20.73
N LYS A 123 12.34 -10.22 20.27
CA LYS A 123 13.44 -9.76 21.11
C LYS A 123 13.19 -8.33 21.61
N SER A 124 12.77 -7.44 20.73
CA SER A 124 12.45 -6.07 21.10
C SER A 124 11.29 -6.01 22.13
N MET A 125 10.27 -6.80 21.91
CA MET A 125 9.12 -6.86 22.82
C MET A 125 9.54 -7.34 24.19
N SER A 126 10.42 -8.34 24.29
CA SER A 126 10.93 -8.80 25.58
C SER A 126 11.81 -7.72 26.25
N GLY A 127 12.40 -6.81 25.48
CA GLY A 127 13.18 -5.68 25.98
C GLY A 127 12.34 -4.43 26.19
N HIS A 128 11.02 -4.50 26.06
CA HIS A 128 10.10 -3.36 26.14
C HIS A 128 10.30 -2.29 25.08
N GLU A 129 10.97 -2.61 24.02
CA GLU A 129 11.12 -1.73 22.91
C GLU A 129 10.02 -1.92 21.89
N LYS A 130 9.60 -0.82 21.28
CA LYS A 130 8.67 -0.91 20.17
C LYS A 130 9.41 -1.33 18.93
N TYR A 131 8.80 -2.19 18.18
CA TYR A 131 9.29 -2.57 16.89
C TYR A 131 8.97 -1.49 15.86
N GLU A 132 10.01 -0.89 15.34
CA GLU A 132 9.91 0.09 14.27
C GLU A 132 10.30 -0.55 12.97
N ARG A 133 9.54 -0.31 11.95
CA ARG A 133 9.93 -0.89 10.77
C ARG A 133 10.13 0.08 9.63
#